data_14bc5d3310ad9540c7f8fd7dcbbc78f6
#
_entry.id   14bc5d3310ad9540c7f8fd7dcbbc78f6
#
_cell.length_a   1.000
_cell.length_b   1.000
_cell.length_c   1.000
_cell.angle_alpha   90.00
_cell.angle_beta   90.00
_cell.angle_gamma   90.00
#
_symmetry.space_group_name_H-M   'P 1'
#
loop_
_entity.id
_entity.type
_entity.pdbx_description
1 polymer ?
#
loop_
_entity_poly.entity_id
_entity_poly.type
_entity_poly.pdbx_seq_one_letter_code
_entity_poly.pdbx_strand_id
1 'polypeptide(L)'
;VVPKLLAGKGVRVVGDPDAAHSWTYTVDAARTMVAAAASDQAWGKAWHTPSNPPRSQREAISDMAAIAGVGEVPVKGMSRAMISGVGMFVPMVRELKETYYQFDRPFILDDSETRSILGVEPTDWKIALDDHLSPFLQD
;
A
#
# COMPACT_ATOMS: atom_id res chain seq x y z
N VAL A 1 8.89 4.22 -6.48
CA VAL A 1 9.42 4.31 -5.11
C VAL A 1 10.64 3.42 -4.98
N VAL A 2 10.52 2.09 -5.14
CA VAL A 2 11.55 1.09 -4.85
C VAL A 2 12.92 1.38 -5.51
N PRO A 3 13.05 1.66 -6.82
CA PRO A 3 14.39 1.91 -7.40
C PRO A 3 15.11 3.13 -6.82
N LYS A 4 14.37 4.16 -6.40
CA LYS A 4 14.98 5.33 -5.75
C LYS A 4 15.40 5.02 -4.32
N LEU A 5 14.58 4.27 -3.59
CA LEU A 5 14.89 3.81 -2.25
C LEU A 5 16.18 2.99 -2.25
N LEU A 6 16.29 2.00 -3.12
CA LEU A 6 17.50 1.15 -3.22
C LEU A 6 18.75 1.94 -3.63
N ALA A 7 18.59 3.04 -4.37
CA ALA A 7 19.67 3.96 -4.67
C ALA A 7 19.99 4.97 -3.54
N GLY A 8 19.37 4.85 -2.35
CA GLY A 8 19.52 5.77 -1.24
C GLY A 8 19.01 7.19 -1.50
N LYS A 9 18.14 7.35 -2.50
CA LYS A 9 17.62 8.66 -2.92
C LYS A 9 16.28 8.95 -2.27
N GLY A 10 16.04 10.22 -1.95
CA GLY A 10 14.75 10.67 -1.43
C GLY A 10 13.58 10.32 -2.38
N VAL A 11 12.47 9.90 -1.81
CA VAL A 11 11.26 9.53 -2.53
C VAL A 11 10.15 10.56 -2.33
N ARG A 12 9.27 10.66 -3.30
CA ARG A 12 8.05 11.46 -3.22
C ARG A 12 6.85 10.55 -3.32
N VAL A 13 5.89 10.77 -2.44
CA VAL A 13 4.62 10.04 -2.36
C VAL A 13 3.44 11.00 -2.54
N VAL A 14 2.30 10.49 -2.93
CA VAL A 14 1.08 11.29 -3.07
C VAL A 14 0.49 11.56 -1.69
N GLY A 15 0.05 12.78 -1.45
CA GLY A 15 -0.65 13.17 -0.23
C GLY A 15 0.24 13.35 0.98
N ASP A 16 -0.30 13.02 2.15
CA ASP A 16 0.39 13.08 3.43
C ASP A 16 1.16 11.78 3.67
N PRO A 17 2.51 11.82 3.75
CA PRO A 17 3.32 10.64 3.99
C PRO A 17 3.09 10.02 5.37
N ASP A 18 2.49 10.74 6.29
CA ASP A 18 2.28 10.34 7.68
C ASP A 18 0.84 9.85 7.97
N ALA A 19 -0.06 9.94 6.99
CA ALA A 19 -1.41 9.40 7.09
C ALA A 19 -1.39 7.87 7.09
N ALA A 20 -2.13 7.25 8.03
CA ALA A 20 -2.19 5.81 8.18
C ALA A 20 -3.08 5.16 7.11
N HIS A 21 -2.61 4.08 6.50
CA HIS A 21 -3.32 3.33 5.46
C HIS A 21 -3.30 1.84 5.74
N SER A 22 -4.35 1.14 5.33
CA SER A 22 -4.32 -0.30 5.18
C SER A 22 -3.53 -0.67 3.91
N TRP A 23 -2.58 -1.58 4.06
CA TRP A 23 -1.75 -2.09 2.97
C TRP A 23 -2.17 -3.51 2.65
N THR A 24 -2.55 -3.73 1.41
CA THR A 24 -3.01 -5.05 0.96
C THR A 24 -1.89 -5.76 0.19
N TYR A 25 -1.53 -6.95 0.66
CA TYR A 25 -0.64 -7.83 -0.07
C TYR A 25 -1.42 -8.61 -1.13
N THR A 26 -0.91 -8.65 -2.36
CA THR A 26 -1.63 -9.20 -3.52
C THR A 26 -1.92 -10.69 -3.39
N VAL A 27 -1.06 -11.46 -2.72
CA VAL A 27 -1.29 -12.88 -2.47
C VAL A 27 -2.44 -13.09 -1.49
N ASP A 28 -2.59 -12.20 -0.48
CA ASP A 28 -3.73 -12.25 0.45
C ASP A 28 -5.03 -11.87 -0.24
N ALA A 29 -4.98 -10.96 -1.22
CA ALA A 29 -6.14 -10.67 -2.08
C ALA A 29 -6.56 -11.92 -2.87
N ALA A 30 -5.62 -12.64 -3.45
CA ALA A 30 -5.90 -13.89 -4.16
C ALA A 30 -6.47 -14.97 -3.22
N ARG A 31 -5.91 -15.12 -2.01
CA ARG A 31 -6.43 -16.04 -0.98
C ARG A 31 -7.87 -15.69 -0.59
N THR A 32 -8.15 -14.40 -0.40
CA THR A 32 -9.50 -13.90 -0.06
C THR A 32 -10.49 -14.22 -1.18
N MET A 33 -10.11 -14.02 -2.44
CA MET A 33 -10.96 -14.37 -3.59
C MET A 33 -11.25 -15.86 -3.67
N VAL A 34 -10.25 -16.70 -3.44
CA VAL A 34 -10.43 -18.18 -3.44
C VAL A 34 -11.33 -18.61 -2.29
N ALA A 35 -11.12 -18.07 -1.07
CA ALA A 35 -11.95 -18.39 0.09
C ALA A 35 -13.40 -17.92 -0.12
N ALA A 36 -13.61 -16.73 -0.68
CA ALA A 36 -14.94 -16.23 -0.99
C ALA A 36 -15.64 -17.07 -2.05
N ALA A 37 -14.93 -17.51 -3.08
CA ALA A 37 -15.50 -18.38 -4.13
C ALA A 37 -15.90 -19.78 -3.59
N ALA A 38 -15.24 -20.25 -2.54
CA ALA A 38 -15.49 -21.55 -1.91
C ALA A 38 -16.56 -21.50 -0.80
N SER A 39 -17.09 -20.32 -0.45
CA SER A 39 -18.02 -20.13 0.66
C SER A 39 -19.39 -19.61 0.19
N ASP A 40 -20.46 -20.36 0.46
CA ASP A 40 -21.82 -19.91 0.18
C ASP A 40 -22.20 -18.64 0.98
N GLN A 41 -21.55 -18.41 2.11
CA GLN A 41 -21.75 -17.22 2.95
C GLN A 41 -21.17 -15.95 2.35
N ALA A 42 -20.30 -16.09 1.34
CA ALA A 42 -19.64 -14.96 0.69
C ALA A 42 -20.47 -14.33 -0.44
N TRP A 43 -21.46 -15.01 -0.93
CA TRP A 43 -22.20 -14.59 -2.12
C TRP A 43 -23.02 -13.30 -1.87
N GLY A 44 -23.01 -12.43 -2.87
CA GLY A 44 -23.76 -11.17 -2.85
C GLY A 44 -23.22 -10.11 -1.89
N LYS A 45 -21.98 -10.28 -1.39
CA LYS A 45 -21.30 -9.35 -0.47
C LYS A 45 -20.01 -8.82 -1.06
N ALA A 46 -19.57 -7.66 -0.55
CA ALA A 46 -18.23 -7.13 -0.77
C ALA A 46 -17.33 -7.55 0.41
N TRP A 47 -16.10 -7.96 0.11
CA TRP A 47 -15.14 -8.44 1.09
C TRP A 47 -13.87 -7.60 1.04
N HIS A 48 -13.43 -7.09 2.20
CA HIS A 48 -12.13 -6.45 2.31
C HIS A 48 -11.04 -7.52 2.49
N THR A 49 -9.95 -7.41 1.75
CA THR A 49 -8.78 -8.27 1.97
C THR A 49 -8.18 -7.96 3.34
N PRO A 50 -7.92 -8.98 4.18
CA PRO A 50 -7.23 -8.79 5.45
C PRO A 50 -5.89 -8.11 5.28
N SER A 51 -5.62 -7.16 6.16
CA SER A 51 -4.42 -6.34 6.13
C SER A 51 -3.75 -6.32 7.50
N ASN A 52 -2.44 -6.13 7.53
CA ASN A 52 -1.70 -5.88 8.77
C ASN A 52 -2.14 -4.55 9.40
N PRO A 53 -1.80 -4.28 10.67
CA PRO A 53 -2.07 -2.99 11.29
C PRO A 53 -1.68 -1.83 10.38
N PRO A 54 -2.52 -0.77 10.29
CA PRO A 54 -2.28 0.35 9.39
C PRO A 54 -0.91 0.98 9.59
N ARG A 55 -0.27 1.39 8.49
CA ARG A 55 1.02 2.08 8.47
C ARG A 55 0.97 3.29 7.56
N SER A 56 1.71 4.32 7.90
CA SER A 56 1.93 5.44 7.01
C SER A 56 2.84 5.06 5.83
N GLN A 57 2.83 5.87 4.77
CA GLN A 57 3.75 5.67 3.65
C GLN A 57 5.21 5.83 4.09
N ARG A 58 5.48 6.70 5.05
CA ARG A 58 6.82 6.90 5.64
C ARG A 58 7.28 5.64 6.36
N GLU A 59 6.45 5.07 7.24
CA GLU A 59 6.78 3.83 7.96
C GLU A 59 7.01 2.67 6.99
N ALA A 60 6.14 2.49 6.00
CA ALA A 60 6.32 1.43 5.00
C ALA A 60 7.63 1.59 4.20
N ILE A 61 8.00 2.82 3.85
CA ILE A 61 9.27 3.10 3.15
C ILE A 61 10.47 2.87 4.08
N SER A 62 10.36 3.23 5.35
CA SER A 62 11.41 2.97 6.35
C SER A 62 11.61 1.46 6.55
N ASP A 63 10.53 0.69 6.65
CA ASP A 63 10.60 -0.77 6.78
C ASP A 63 11.24 -1.41 5.54
N MET A 64 10.88 -0.96 4.34
CA MET A 64 11.51 -1.42 3.08
C MET A 64 12.99 -1.06 3.03
N ALA A 65 13.38 0.13 3.50
CA ALA A 65 14.79 0.55 3.56
C ALA A 65 15.60 -0.34 4.51
N ALA A 66 15.02 -0.66 5.67
CA ALA A 66 15.65 -1.55 6.64
C ALA A 66 15.87 -2.97 6.09
N ILE A 67 14.86 -3.53 5.40
CA ILE A 67 14.96 -4.85 4.75
C ILE A 67 16.04 -4.85 3.66
N ALA A 68 16.08 -3.79 2.85
CA ALA A 68 17.06 -3.64 1.76
C ALA A 68 18.49 -3.30 2.25
N GLY A 69 18.69 -3.09 3.56
CA GLY A 69 19.99 -2.70 4.11
C GLY A 69 20.47 -1.31 3.69
N VAL A 70 19.56 -0.43 3.26
CA VAL A 70 19.85 0.97 2.95
C VAL A 70 19.52 1.85 4.15
N GLY A 71 20.21 2.98 4.25
CA GLY A 71 19.95 3.95 5.32
C GLY A 71 18.60 4.67 5.13
N GLU A 72 18.24 5.50 6.12
CA GLU A 72 17.04 6.33 6.02
C GLU A 72 17.04 7.19 4.75
N VAL A 73 15.91 7.18 4.04
CA VAL A 73 15.71 8.02 2.85
C VAL A 73 14.66 9.10 3.13
N PRO A 74 14.88 10.34 2.68
CA PRO A 74 13.89 11.40 2.84
C PRO A 74 12.60 11.08 2.10
N VAL A 75 11.47 11.10 2.81
CA VAL A 75 10.13 10.91 2.25
C VAL A 75 9.37 12.24 2.27
N LYS A 76 8.92 12.71 1.11
CA LYS A 76 8.17 13.96 0.97
C LYS A 76 6.84 13.74 0.27
N GLY A 77 5.77 14.29 0.85
CA GLY A 77 4.46 14.29 0.22
C GLY A 77 4.37 15.27 -0.96
N MET A 78 3.59 14.92 -1.95
CA MET A 78 3.20 15.83 -3.05
C MET A 78 1.84 16.42 -2.71
N SER A 79 1.81 17.75 -2.57
CA SER A 79 0.56 18.46 -2.30
C SER A 79 -0.38 18.47 -3.51
N ARG A 80 -1.67 18.71 -3.26
CA ARG A 80 -2.68 18.86 -4.31
C ARG A 80 -2.31 19.92 -5.37
N ALA A 81 -1.71 21.03 -4.93
CA ALA A 81 -1.23 22.09 -5.84
C ALA A 81 -0.11 21.58 -6.76
N MET A 82 0.84 20.81 -6.23
CA MET A 82 1.92 20.21 -6.99
C MET A 82 1.40 19.20 -8.02
N ILE A 83 0.47 18.33 -7.63
CA ILE A 83 -0.20 17.37 -8.53
C ILE A 83 -0.98 18.13 -9.62
N SER A 84 -1.61 19.25 -9.27
CA SER A 84 -2.33 20.09 -10.23
C SER A 84 -1.40 20.69 -11.29
N GLY A 85 -0.24 21.16 -10.89
CA GLY A 85 0.76 21.73 -11.82
C GLY A 85 1.32 20.68 -12.78
N VAL A 86 1.69 19.49 -12.27
CA VAL A 86 2.17 18.38 -13.10
C VAL A 86 1.06 17.81 -13.99
N GLY A 87 -0.16 17.70 -13.47
CA GLY A 87 -1.32 17.19 -14.19
C GLY A 87 -1.76 18.05 -15.39
N MET A 88 -1.27 19.30 -15.48
CA MET A 88 -1.48 20.13 -16.66
C MET A 88 -0.76 19.57 -17.90
N PHE A 89 0.34 18.87 -17.70
CA PHE A 89 1.16 18.28 -18.79
C PHE A 89 1.07 16.76 -18.87
N VAL A 90 0.60 16.10 -17.81
CA VAL A 90 0.53 14.63 -17.71
C VAL A 90 -0.90 14.21 -17.36
N PRO A 91 -1.70 13.73 -18.34
CA PRO A 91 -3.12 13.37 -18.11
C PRO A 91 -3.33 12.37 -16.97
N MET A 92 -2.46 11.35 -16.85
CA MET A 92 -2.54 10.36 -15.76
C MET A 92 -2.42 11.02 -14.37
N VAL A 93 -1.57 12.03 -14.21
CA VAL A 93 -1.41 12.76 -12.95
C VAL A 93 -2.63 13.64 -12.65
N ARG A 94 -3.33 14.11 -13.69
CA ARG A 94 -4.56 14.87 -13.52
C ARG A 94 -5.64 14.05 -12.83
N GLU A 95 -5.77 12.78 -13.17
CA GLU A 95 -6.77 11.87 -12.57
C GLU A 95 -6.52 11.63 -11.07
N LEU A 96 -5.26 11.72 -10.61
CA LEU A 96 -4.93 11.62 -9.19
C LEU A 96 -5.57 12.71 -8.32
N LYS A 97 -6.08 13.80 -8.91
CA LYS A 97 -6.80 14.83 -8.15
C LYS A 97 -8.11 14.33 -7.57
N GLU A 98 -8.79 13.46 -8.29
CA GLU A 98 -10.09 12.93 -7.87
C GLU A 98 -9.92 11.94 -6.70
N THR A 99 -8.83 11.18 -6.71
CA THR A 99 -8.51 10.18 -5.67
C THR A 99 -7.58 10.71 -4.59
N TYR A 100 -7.17 12.00 -4.65
CA TYR A 100 -6.21 12.57 -3.71
C TYR A 100 -6.63 12.44 -2.24
N TYR A 101 -7.94 12.48 -1.96
CA TYR A 101 -8.48 12.31 -0.61
C TYR A 101 -8.13 10.96 0.03
N GLN A 102 -7.81 9.94 -0.77
CA GLN A 102 -7.36 8.64 -0.26
C GLN A 102 -5.93 8.69 0.31
N PHE A 103 -5.18 9.74 0.00
CA PHE A 103 -3.76 9.86 0.37
C PHE A 103 -3.48 11.02 1.32
N ASP A 104 -4.43 11.95 1.53
CA ASP A 104 -4.23 13.14 2.39
C ASP A 104 -4.79 12.95 3.82
N ARG A 105 -5.35 11.78 4.10
CA ARG A 105 -5.97 11.43 5.39
C ARG A 105 -5.90 9.91 5.61
N PRO A 106 -6.14 9.42 6.85
CA PRO A 106 -6.19 8.00 7.11
C PRO A 106 -7.20 7.28 6.22
N PHE A 107 -6.80 6.15 5.65
CA PHE A 107 -7.65 5.27 4.85
C PHE A 107 -7.48 3.84 5.36
N ILE A 108 -8.37 3.44 6.28
CA ILE A 108 -8.29 2.19 7.01
C ILE A 108 -9.50 1.34 6.65
N LEU A 109 -9.25 0.12 6.22
CA LEU A 109 -10.26 -0.87 5.89
C LEU A 109 -10.60 -1.70 7.13
N ASP A 110 -11.88 -1.98 7.34
CA ASP A 110 -12.33 -2.97 8.31
C ASP A 110 -12.43 -4.33 7.62
N ASP A 111 -11.57 -5.26 7.99
CA ASP A 111 -11.49 -6.61 7.45
C ASP A 111 -11.99 -7.68 8.43
N SER A 112 -12.62 -7.27 9.53
CA SER A 112 -13.07 -8.15 10.62
C SER A 112 -14.05 -9.23 10.15
N GLU A 113 -14.97 -8.89 9.24
CA GLU A 113 -15.94 -9.84 8.68
C GLU A 113 -15.23 -10.91 7.81
N THR A 114 -14.22 -10.52 7.03
CA THR A 114 -13.43 -11.45 6.21
C THR A 114 -12.68 -12.45 7.08
N ARG A 115 -12.03 -11.99 8.14
CA ARG A 115 -11.34 -12.86 9.09
C ARG A 115 -12.28 -13.84 9.76
N SER A 116 -13.42 -13.35 10.25
CA SER A 116 -14.36 -14.16 11.02
C SER A 116 -15.13 -15.19 10.17
N ILE A 117 -15.51 -14.84 8.94
CA ILE A 117 -16.35 -15.69 8.06
C ILE A 117 -15.52 -16.53 7.10
N LEU A 118 -14.52 -15.93 6.47
CA LEU A 118 -13.69 -16.62 5.48
C LEU A 118 -12.42 -17.25 6.06
N GLY A 119 -12.08 -16.93 7.32
CA GLY A 119 -10.91 -17.48 8.00
C GLY A 119 -9.58 -17.10 7.35
N VAL A 120 -9.55 -15.98 6.62
CA VAL A 120 -8.32 -15.50 5.97
C VAL A 120 -7.62 -14.52 6.90
N GLU A 121 -6.34 -14.78 7.16
CA GLU A 121 -5.46 -13.88 7.91
C GLU A 121 -4.42 -13.25 6.98
N PRO A 122 -3.96 -12.02 7.26
CA PRO A 122 -2.94 -11.39 6.44
C PRO A 122 -1.59 -12.10 6.61
N THR A 123 -0.83 -12.16 5.54
CA THR A 123 0.58 -12.52 5.59
C THR A 123 1.34 -11.53 6.46
N ASP A 124 2.28 -12.02 7.27
CA ASP A 124 3.13 -11.15 8.10
C ASP A 124 3.75 -10.02 7.27
N TRP A 125 3.75 -8.82 7.84
CA TRP A 125 4.18 -7.60 7.15
C TRP A 125 5.58 -7.69 6.57
N LYS A 126 6.53 -8.25 7.35
CA LYS A 126 7.91 -8.39 6.93
C LYS A 126 8.03 -9.37 5.77
N ILE A 127 7.31 -10.50 5.84
CA ILE A 127 7.30 -11.51 4.77
C ILE A 127 6.74 -10.89 3.47
N ALA A 128 5.65 -10.14 3.56
CA ALA A 128 5.04 -9.47 2.41
C ALA A 128 5.99 -8.43 1.78
N LEU A 129 6.75 -7.70 2.60
CA LEU A 129 7.74 -6.74 2.11
C LEU A 129 8.98 -7.42 1.51
N ASP A 130 9.48 -8.49 2.11
CA ASP A 130 10.61 -9.27 1.58
C ASP A 130 10.26 -9.82 0.19
N ASP A 131 9.07 -10.39 0.03
CA ASP A 131 8.58 -10.88 -1.26
C ASP A 131 8.45 -9.74 -2.29
N HIS A 132 7.90 -8.60 -1.88
CA HIS A 132 7.76 -7.42 -2.75
C HIS A 132 9.11 -6.87 -3.23
N LEU A 133 10.14 -6.92 -2.38
CA LEU A 133 11.48 -6.41 -2.68
C LEU A 133 12.35 -7.43 -3.44
N SER A 134 12.05 -8.72 -3.32
CA SER A 134 12.88 -9.79 -3.87
C SER A 134 13.25 -9.62 -5.36
N PRO A 135 12.35 -9.18 -6.26
CA PRO A 135 12.71 -8.98 -7.67
C PRO A 135 13.71 -7.84 -7.91
N PHE A 136 13.85 -6.92 -6.96
CA PHE A 136 14.73 -5.76 -7.07
C PHE A 136 16.08 -5.94 -6.37
N LEU A 137 16.23 -7.02 -5.58
CA LEU A 137 17.43 -7.33 -4.79
C LEU A 137 18.29 -8.44 -5.44
N GLN A 138 17.82 -9.05 -6.55
CA GLN A 138 18.50 -10.15 -7.23
C GLN A 138 19.44 -9.68 -8.35
N ASP A 139 19.54 -8.39 -8.60
CA ASP A 139 20.47 -7.75 -9.54
C ASP A 139 21.62 -7.07 -8.77
#